data_675632f80fda0d9eee59c15f071bfe8e
#
_entry.id   675632f80fda0d9eee59c15f071bfe8e
#
_cell.length_a   1.000
_cell.length_b   1.000
_cell.length_c   1.000
_cell.angle_alpha   90.00
_cell.angle_beta   90.00
_cell.angle_gamma   90.00
#
_symmetry.space_group_name_H-M   'P 1'
#
loop_
_entity.id
_entity.type
_entity.pdbx_description
1 polymer ?
#
loop_
_entity_poly.entity_id
_entity_poly.type
_entity_poly.pdbx_seq_one_letter_code
_entity_poly.pdbx_strand_id
1 'polypeptide(L)'
;MSKRVIIVGGGLSGTLVALQLAGNKDVEIVLLEKNPQMIGRGVAYHYDFTHQPLNVTADGMSLYPDQPNHFVEWLLNNHFRYNHILPTVSPKTFVPRKIFGDYIVEHLNRAHHEHAGSFQIRIDEVLSVKKSAGKIEATLESGIKLEADHVVLALGNFPPGDLFPDHPEVINAQGYFPNPWTDRVYSHLKGDENILLVGTGLTAVDVAIGLKTRNFKGKISMLSRRGKLPLPHDLSQPPAEIADPGYLSPRDTFRWLTNEIRSHKETPWPSVMDGIRPHTQSIWKRWNWEEKKYFMRRLRQIWEVVRHRIPAESSSILNEMVNASQLVIGKAKINSAKLHANGIEVFWTDDNGNHSGVFQKVINCTGPESNYRKVKLPVLANLVDQGLLVNDPIGLGILCTPEGKILDANNEPVNGLWCMGPMRKAVLWETTAIRELRLQAKELADLVTQ
;
A
#
# COMPACT_ATOMS: atom_id res chain seq x y z
N MET A 1 33.96 14.19 -2.53
CA MET A 1 33.24 13.84 -3.77
C MET A 1 31.78 13.61 -3.39
N SER A 2 30.86 14.15 -4.17
CA SER A 2 29.42 13.90 -3.93
C SER A 2 29.09 12.43 -4.11
N LYS A 3 28.25 11.87 -3.23
CA LYS A 3 27.72 10.52 -3.35
C LYS A 3 26.54 10.53 -4.32
N ARG A 4 26.48 9.58 -5.25
CA ARG A 4 25.33 9.41 -6.12
C ARG A 4 24.38 8.37 -5.54
N VAL A 5 23.08 8.73 -5.43
CA VAL A 5 22.00 7.87 -4.97
C VAL A 5 20.99 7.68 -6.11
N ILE A 6 20.83 6.44 -6.57
CA ILE A 6 19.78 6.07 -7.52
C ILE A 6 18.58 5.55 -6.73
N ILE A 7 17.41 6.10 -6.98
CA ILE A 7 16.14 5.66 -6.38
C ILE A 7 15.31 5.01 -7.47
N VAL A 8 15.00 3.72 -7.31
CA VAL A 8 14.23 2.93 -8.28
C VAL A 8 12.78 2.84 -7.84
N GLY A 9 11.90 3.51 -8.55
CA GLY A 9 10.49 3.70 -8.24
C GLY A 9 10.19 5.12 -7.74
N GLY A 10 9.48 5.90 -8.56
CA GLY A 10 9.15 7.31 -8.31
C GLY A 10 7.81 7.52 -7.60
N GLY A 11 7.18 6.49 -7.03
CA GLY A 11 5.98 6.62 -6.20
C GLY A 11 6.26 7.26 -4.84
N LEU A 12 5.29 7.23 -3.91
CA LEU A 12 5.43 7.88 -2.59
C LEU A 12 6.74 7.51 -1.88
N SER A 13 7.10 6.22 -1.81
CA SER A 13 8.29 5.77 -1.06
C SER A 13 9.58 6.37 -1.63
N GLY A 14 9.76 6.33 -2.96
CA GLY A 14 10.95 6.93 -3.60
C GLY A 14 10.95 8.45 -3.51
N THR A 15 9.79 9.08 -3.63
CA THR A 15 9.64 10.53 -3.44
C THR A 15 10.04 10.97 -2.05
N LEU A 16 9.64 10.23 -1.00
CA LEU A 16 10.04 10.55 0.37
C LEU A 16 11.57 10.50 0.56
N VAL A 17 12.24 9.49 -0.01
CA VAL A 17 13.71 9.42 0.03
C VAL A 17 14.33 10.60 -0.72
N ALA A 18 13.84 10.91 -1.92
CA ALA A 18 14.33 12.04 -2.70
C ALA A 18 14.18 13.37 -1.97
N LEU A 19 13.02 13.60 -1.32
CA LEU A 19 12.74 14.82 -0.54
C LEU A 19 13.66 14.94 0.69
N GLN A 20 14.00 13.83 1.36
CA GLN A 20 14.92 13.86 2.50
C GLN A 20 16.38 14.08 2.09
N LEU A 21 16.75 13.69 0.87
CA LEU A 21 18.11 13.89 0.34
C LEU A 21 18.27 15.25 -0.37
N ALA A 22 17.17 15.83 -0.87
CA ALA A 22 17.19 17.09 -1.60
C ALA A 22 17.77 18.21 -0.74
N GLY A 23 18.62 19.04 -1.35
CA GLY A 23 19.33 20.13 -0.67
C GLY A 23 20.63 19.72 0.02
N ASN A 24 20.93 18.43 0.13
CA ASN A 24 22.26 18.00 0.57
C ASN A 24 23.28 18.18 -0.57
N LYS A 25 24.25 19.06 -0.37
CA LYS A 25 25.26 19.43 -1.39
C LYS A 25 26.22 18.28 -1.74
N ASP A 26 26.32 17.29 -0.87
CA ASP A 26 27.20 16.13 -1.04
C ASP A 26 26.48 14.93 -1.67
N VAL A 27 25.25 15.12 -2.16
CA VAL A 27 24.44 14.05 -2.76
C VAL A 27 23.90 14.45 -4.13
N GLU A 28 24.12 13.58 -5.11
CA GLU A 28 23.45 13.61 -6.42
C GLU A 28 22.34 12.57 -6.43
N ILE A 29 21.11 12.97 -6.77
CA ILE A 29 19.91 12.12 -6.76
C ILE A 29 19.47 11.83 -8.19
N VAL A 30 19.24 10.56 -8.49
CA VAL A 30 18.57 10.12 -9.72
C VAL A 30 17.33 9.31 -9.35
N LEU A 31 16.14 9.90 -9.48
CA LEU A 31 14.86 9.24 -9.27
C LEU A 31 14.38 8.65 -10.61
N LEU A 32 14.22 7.32 -10.65
CA LEU A 32 13.80 6.58 -11.82
C LEU A 32 12.37 6.06 -11.64
N GLU A 33 11.50 6.35 -12.60
CA GLU A 33 10.14 5.83 -12.66
C GLU A 33 9.79 5.45 -14.10
N LYS A 34 9.28 4.24 -14.32
CA LYS A 34 8.93 3.76 -15.67
C LYS A 34 7.62 4.35 -16.20
N ASN A 35 6.72 4.73 -15.31
CA ASN A 35 5.42 5.30 -15.69
C ASN A 35 5.33 6.76 -15.21
N PRO A 36 5.34 7.75 -16.13
CA PRO A 36 5.30 9.16 -15.77
C PRO A 36 4.08 9.55 -14.93
N GLN A 37 2.95 8.85 -15.08
CA GLN A 37 1.74 9.10 -14.30
C GLN A 37 1.86 8.68 -12.83
N MET A 38 2.85 7.84 -12.50
CA MET A 38 3.08 7.34 -11.14
C MET A 38 4.06 8.21 -10.34
N ILE A 39 4.72 9.18 -10.97
CA ILE A 39 5.68 10.07 -10.29
C ILE A 39 4.99 10.80 -9.13
N GLY A 40 5.56 10.72 -7.95
CA GLY A 40 5.01 11.24 -6.70
C GLY A 40 3.84 10.44 -6.15
N ARG A 41 3.00 9.89 -6.99
CA ARG A 41 1.69 9.33 -6.63
C ARG A 41 1.72 7.83 -6.32
N GLY A 42 2.46 7.07 -7.11
CA GLY A 42 2.35 5.61 -7.10
C GLY A 42 0.89 5.16 -7.33
N VAL A 43 0.60 3.92 -6.94
CA VAL A 43 -0.75 3.34 -7.15
C VAL A 43 -1.81 3.86 -6.17
N ALA A 44 -1.42 4.45 -5.05
CA ALA A 44 -2.36 4.77 -3.96
C ALA A 44 -2.97 6.18 -4.04
N TYR A 45 -2.34 7.10 -4.80
CA TYR A 45 -2.70 8.53 -4.82
C TYR A 45 -2.90 9.04 -6.24
N HIS A 46 -3.42 8.17 -7.11
CA HIS A 46 -3.66 8.49 -8.52
C HIS A 46 -4.66 9.66 -8.67
N TYR A 47 -4.52 10.43 -9.75
CA TYR A 47 -5.37 11.62 -10.00
C TYR A 47 -6.86 11.29 -10.14
N ASP A 48 -7.21 10.05 -10.50
CA ASP A 48 -8.61 9.62 -10.65
C ASP A 48 -9.31 9.29 -9.33
N PHE A 49 -8.57 9.21 -8.23
CA PHE A 49 -9.13 8.93 -6.91
C PHE A 49 -9.71 10.19 -6.26
N THR A 50 -10.63 10.85 -6.97
CA THR A 50 -11.28 12.09 -6.55
C THR A 50 -12.28 11.90 -5.39
N HIS A 51 -12.84 10.70 -5.26
CA HIS A 51 -13.88 10.40 -4.26
C HIS A 51 -13.46 9.36 -3.23
N GLN A 52 -12.33 8.67 -3.46
CA GLN A 52 -11.81 7.70 -2.50
C GLN A 52 -11.03 8.42 -1.40
N PRO A 53 -11.54 8.42 -0.16
CA PRO A 53 -10.87 9.10 0.93
C PRO A 53 -9.62 8.36 1.39
N LEU A 54 -8.70 9.08 1.99
CA LEU A 54 -7.65 8.49 2.80
C LEU A 54 -8.26 7.73 3.99
N ASN A 55 -7.56 6.73 4.48
CA ASN A 55 -7.93 5.99 5.69
C ASN A 55 -7.19 6.53 6.94
N VAL A 56 -6.57 7.69 6.81
CA VAL A 56 -5.88 8.43 7.86
C VAL A 56 -6.30 9.89 7.76
N THR A 57 -6.49 10.55 8.88
CA THR A 57 -6.85 11.96 8.94
C THR A 57 -5.71 12.87 8.47
N ALA A 58 -6.02 14.07 8.02
CA ALA A 58 -5.07 15.01 7.44
C ALA A 58 -3.85 15.29 8.34
N ASP A 59 -4.03 15.35 9.66
CA ASP A 59 -2.96 15.54 10.65
C ASP A 59 -1.97 14.37 10.73
N GLY A 60 -2.31 13.22 10.18
CA GLY A 60 -1.41 12.07 10.06
C GLY A 60 -0.61 12.01 8.75
N MET A 61 -0.82 12.94 7.80
CA MET A 61 -0.43 12.78 6.41
C MET A 61 0.75 13.64 5.92
N SER A 62 1.50 14.30 6.81
CA SER A 62 2.69 15.06 6.42
C SER A 62 3.77 14.21 5.75
N LEU A 63 4.45 14.75 4.71
CA LEU A 63 5.65 14.17 4.09
C LEU A 63 6.90 14.29 4.99
N TYR A 64 6.91 15.24 5.91
CA TYR A 64 8.07 15.61 6.72
C TYR A 64 7.90 15.14 8.17
N PRO A 65 8.83 14.32 8.71
CA PRO A 65 8.74 13.83 10.09
C PRO A 65 8.70 14.96 11.13
N ASP A 66 9.51 15.99 10.90
CA ASP A 66 9.70 17.11 11.83
C ASP A 66 8.65 18.22 11.69
N GLN A 67 7.72 18.09 10.71
CA GLN A 67 6.64 19.05 10.43
C GLN A 67 5.30 18.32 10.35
N PRO A 68 4.75 17.83 11.46
CA PRO A 68 3.54 16.98 11.45
C PRO A 68 2.30 17.67 10.85
N ASN A 69 2.19 18.98 10.95
CA ASN A 69 1.04 19.76 10.46
C ASN A 69 1.19 20.21 9.00
N HIS A 70 2.32 19.96 8.35
CA HIS A 70 2.66 20.51 7.04
C HIS A 70 1.61 20.21 5.95
N PHE A 71 1.00 19.03 5.95
CA PHE A 71 -0.08 18.72 5.01
C PHE A 71 -1.36 19.51 5.33
N VAL A 72 -1.71 19.66 6.60
CA VAL A 72 -2.88 20.44 7.03
C VAL A 72 -2.73 21.92 6.62
N GLU A 73 -1.56 22.49 6.86
CA GLU A 73 -1.25 23.87 6.47
C GLU A 73 -1.30 24.06 4.95
N TRP A 74 -0.68 23.13 4.19
CA TRP A 74 -0.76 23.14 2.73
C TRP A 74 -2.22 23.04 2.26
N LEU A 75 -3.01 22.17 2.86
CA LEU A 75 -4.41 21.95 2.50
C LEU A 75 -5.26 23.19 2.76
N LEU A 76 -5.08 23.86 3.90
CA LEU A 76 -5.76 25.12 4.22
C LEU A 76 -5.42 26.22 3.22
N ASN A 77 -4.13 26.37 2.88
CA ASN A 77 -3.66 27.37 1.93
C ASN A 77 -4.12 27.10 0.49
N ASN A 78 -4.44 25.85 0.14
CA ASN A 78 -4.86 25.44 -1.19
C ASN A 78 -6.34 25.04 -1.27
N HIS A 79 -7.13 25.22 -0.21
CA HIS A 79 -8.51 24.75 -0.13
C HIS A 79 -9.39 25.31 -1.26
N PHE A 80 -9.14 26.54 -1.72
CA PHE A 80 -9.85 27.17 -2.84
C PHE A 80 -9.79 26.34 -4.13
N ARG A 81 -8.77 25.50 -4.33
CA ARG A 81 -8.62 24.59 -5.49
C ARG A 81 -9.54 23.37 -5.39
N TYR A 82 -9.99 23.02 -4.17
CA TYR A 82 -10.64 21.74 -3.89
C TYR A 82 -12.00 21.86 -3.21
N ASN A 83 -12.52 23.08 -2.99
CA ASN A 83 -13.77 23.33 -2.29
C ASN A 83 -14.97 22.58 -2.89
N HIS A 84 -14.94 22.27 -4.19
CA HIS A 84 -15.98 21.53 -4.91
C HIS A 84 -16.01 20.02 -4.60
N ILE A 85 -14.89 19.43 -4.11
CA ILE A 85 -14.81 18.01 -3.72
C ILE A 85 -14.52 17.83 -2.23
N LEU A 86 -14.11 18.88 -1.54
CA LEU A 86 -13.80 18.92 -0.12
C LEU A 86 -14.31 20.24 0.47
N PRO A 87 -15.61 20.31 0.84
CA PRO A 87 -16.23 21.59 1.27
C PRO A 87 -15.63 22.16 2.55
N THR A 88 -15.16 21.31 3.46
CA THR A 88 -14.59 21.73 4.75
C THR A 88 -13.26 21.03 5.00
N VAL A 89 -12.37 21.75 5.69
CA VAL A 89 -11.04 21.25 6.06
C VAL A 89 -10.83 21.40 7.56
N SER A 90 -10.37 20.31 8.18
CA SER A 90 -9.87 20.28 9.54
C SER A 90 -8.72 19.29 9.66
N PRO A 91 -7.94 19.30 10.74
CA PRO A 91 -6.93 18.28 10.98
C PRO A 91 -7.48 16.85 10.97
N LYS A 92 -8.74 16.66 11.33
CA LYS A 92 -9.44 15.36 11.40
C LYS A 92 -10.18 14.96 10.11
N THR A 93 -10.06 15.75 9.06
CA THR A 93 -10.70 15.44 7.77
C THR A 93 -10.02 14.26 7.08
N PHE A 94 -10.81 13.32 6.55
CA PHE A 94 -10.37 12.28 5.64
C PHE A 94 -10.38 12.82 4.20
N VAL A 95 -9.22 13.20 3.72
CA VAL A 95 -9.05 13.92 2.45
C VAL A 95 -9.10 12.93 1.27
N PRO A 96 -9.68 13.28 0.11
CA PRO A 96 -9.58 12.49 -1.10
C PRO A 96 -8.12 12.20 -1.49
N ARG A 97 -7.85 10.95 -1.91
CA ARG A 97 -6.47 10.48 -2.26
C ARG A 97 -5.80 11.33 -3.32
N LYS A 98 -6.56 11.83 -4.31
CA LYS A 98 -6.08 12.73 -5.35
C LYS A 98 -5.43 13.99 -4.75
N ILE A 99 -6.06 14.61 -3.75
CA ILE A 99 -5.57 15.87 -3.14
C ILE A 99 -4.23 15.63 -2.46
N PHE A 100 -4.09 14.50 -1.74
CA PHE A 100 -2.81 14.12 -1.18
C PHE A 100 -1.75 13.83 -2.26
N GLY A 101 -2.16 13.22 -3.37
CA GLY A 101 -1.30 13.04 -4.54
C GLY A 101 -0.81 14.36 -5.13
N ASP A 102 -1.68 15.36 -5.22
CA ASP A 102 -1.31 16.71 -5.71
C ASP A 102 -0.29 17.37 -4.77
N TYR A 103 -0.47 17.24 -3.45
CA TYR A 103 0.49 17.69 -2.45
C TYR A 103 1.86 17.05 -2.62
N ILE A 104 1.94 15.72 -2.81
CA ILE A 104 3.20 15.02 -3.02
C ILE A 104 3.92 15.54 -4.27
N VAL A 105 3.18 15.62 -5.39
CA VAL A 105 3.75 16.03 -6.69
C VAL A 105 4.24 17.48 -6.64
N GLU A 106 3.50 18.38 -5.99
CA GLU A 106 3.91 19.79 -5.84
C GLU A 106 5.24 19.89 -5.07
N HIS A 107 5.40 19.15 -3.98
CA HIS A 107 6.64 19.17 -3.20
C HIS A 107 7.80 18.51 -3.92
N LEU A 108 7.55 17.40 -4.63
CA LEU A 108 8.58 16.75 -5.46
C LEU A 108 9.08 17.69 -6.57
N ASN A 109 8.16 18.33 -7.30
CA ASN A 109 8.52 19.24 -8.37
C ASN A 109 9.27 20.47 -7.86
N ARG A 110 8.87 21.01 -6.70
CA ARG A 110 9.58 22.11 -6.05
C ARG A 110 11.02 21.72 -5.72
N ALA A 111 11.21 20.59 -5.03
CA ALA A 111 12.55 20.10 -4.67
C ALA A 111 13.40 19.83 -5.92
N HIS A 112 12.83 19.22 -6.97
CA HIS A 112 13.53 18.99 -8.23
C HIS A 112 13.96 20.30 -8.91
N HIS A 113 13.10 21.32 -8.91
CA HIS A 113 13.42 22.62 -9.51
C HIS A 113 14.50 23.38 -8.71
N GLU A 114 14.36 23.42 -7.38
CA GLU A 114 15.31 24.11 -6.48
C GLU A 114 16.70 23.47 -6.49
N HIS A 115 16.78 22.17 -6.80
CA HIS A 115 18.03 21.40 -6.78
C HIS A 115 18.36 20.76 -8.14
N ALA A 116 17.97 21.39 -9.25
CA ALA A 116 18.12 20.85 -10.61
C ALA A 116 19.57 20.44 -10.99
N GLY A 117 20.59 21.01 -10.34
CA GLY A 117 21.98 20.64 -10.55
C GLY A 117 22.40 19.30 -9.93
N SER A 118 21.66 18.82 -8.91
CA SER A 118 21.98 17.61 -8.15
C SER A 118 20.81 16.64 -8.02
N PHE A 119 19.62 16.98 -8.52
CA PHE A 119 18.45 16.12 -8.48
C PHE A 119 17.85 15.96 -9.88
N GLN A 120 17.87 14.74 -10.40
CA GLN A 120 17.30 14.35 -11.69
C GLN A 120 16.12 13.41 -11.52
N ILE A 121 15.04 13.64 -12.29
CA ILE A 121 13.93 12.70 -12.44
C ILE A 121 13.99 12.16 -13.88
N ARG A 122 14.02 10.83 -14.04
CA ARG A 122 14.09 10.18 -15.36
C ARG A 122 12.96 9.17 -15.50
N ILE A 123 12.33 9.19 -16.68
CA ILE A 123 11.33 8.21 -17.07
C ILE A 123 12.06 7.06 -17.74
N ASP A 124 12.29 5.98 -16.99
CA ASP A 124 12.96 4.77 -17.51
C ASP A 124 12.74 3.59 -16.54
N GLU A 125 12.87 2.36 -17.04
CA GLU A 125 12.82 1.15 -16.23
C GLU A 125 14.23 0.63 -15.93
N VAL A 126 14.49 0.31 -14.66
CA VAL A 126 15.75 -0.37 -14.28
C VAL A 126 15.60 -1.86 -14.55
N LEU A 127 16.39 -2.39 -15.47
CA LEU A 127 16.37 -3.80 -15.84
C LEU A 127 17.31 -4.64 -14.99
N SER A 128 18.48 -4.10 -14.64
CA SER A 128 19.46 -4.81 -13.83
C SER A 128 20.24 -3.89 -12.91
N VAL A 129 20.72 -4.46 -11.82
CA VAL A 129 21.61 -3.82 -10.85
C VAL A 129 22.73 -4.82 -10.53
N LYS A 130 23.98 -4.37 -10.57
CA LYS A 130 25.15 -5.21 -10.24
C LYS A 130 26.23 -4.44 -9.49
N LYS A 131 27.02 -5.14 -8.69
CA LYS A 131 28.22 -4.58 -8.07
C LYS A 131 29.31 -4.36 -9.12
N SER A 132 29.98 -3.21 -9.09
CA SER A 132 31.07 -2.84 -9.99
C SER A 132 32.11 -2.00 -9.27
N ALA A 133 33.31 -2.52 -9.06
CA ALA A 133 34.47 -1.79 -8.53
C ALA A 133 34.19 -0.88 -7.32
N GLY A 134 33.43 -1.39 -6.34
CA GLY A 134 33.07 -0.64 -5.11
C GLY A 134 31.83 0.27 -5.23
N LYS A 135 31.24 0.37 -6.43
CA LYS A 135 29.98 1.05 -6.73
C LYS A 135 28.89 0.06 -7.16
N ILE A 136 27.73 0.58 -7.48
CA ILE A 136 26.61 -0.17 -8.04
C ILE A 136 26.30 0.40 -9.42
N GLU A 137 26.26 -0.44 -10.44
CA GLU A 137 25.83 -0.10 -11.79
C GLU A 137 24.37 -0.51 -11.97
N ALA A 138 23.51 0.43 -12.35
CA ALA A 138 22.14 0.18 -12.79
C ALA A 138 22.07 0.31 -14.32
N THR A 139 21.50 -0.72 -15.00
CA THR A 139 21.24 -0.68 -16.44
C THR A 139 19.76 -0.42 -16.68
N LEU A 140 19.46 0.59 -17.49
CA LEU A 140 18.12 1.03 -17.83
C LEU A 140 17.60 0.35 -19.12
N GLU A 141 16.28 0.36 -19.34
CA GLU A 141 15.64 -0.14 -20.56
C GLU A 141 16.13 0.61 -21.80
N SER A 142 16.40 1.91 -21.69
CA SER A 142 17.01 2.72 -22.75
C SER A 142 18.44 2.31 -23.12
N GLY A 143 19.05 1.36 -22.42
CA GLY A 143 20.45 0.95 -22.58
C GLY A 143 21.46 1.81 -21.82
N ILE A 144 21.03 2.88 -21.18
CA ILE A 144 21.90 3.74 -20.36
C ILE A 144 22.35 2.96 -19.11
N LYS A 145 23.64 3.13 -18.76
CA LYS A 145 24.22 2.62 -17.53
C LYS A 145 24.53 3.79 -16.60
N LEU A 146 24.13 3.65 -15.36
CA LEU A 146 24.34 4.63 -14.31
C LEU A 146 25.13 3.98 -13.17
N GLU A 147 26.23 4.59 -12.76
CA GLU A 147 26.98 4.20 -11.56
C GLU A 147 26.53 5.04 -10.37
N ALA A 148 26.42 4.41 -9.21
CA ALA A 148 26.05 5.05 -7.95
C ALA A 148 26.77 4.45 -6.75
N ASP A 149 26.86 5.22 -5.69
CA ASP A 149 27.33 4.77 -4.38
C ASP A 149 26.22 3.99 -3.66
N HIS A 150 24.96 4.40 -3.90
CA HIS A 150 23.79 3.77 -3.31
C HIS A 150 22.65 3.60 -4.33
N VAL A 151 21.98 2.46 -4.26
CA VAL A 151 20.71 2.18 -4.99
C VAL A 151 19.64 1.84 -3.97
N VAL A 152 18.52 2.55 -4.04
CA VAL A 152 17.33 2.37 -3.16
C VAL A 152 16.19 1.79 -3.97
N LEU A 153 15.78 0.56 -3.67
CA LEU A 153 14.60 -0.05 -4.27
C LEU A 153 13.35 0.44 -3.53
N ALA A 154 12.54 1.26 -4.18
CA ALA A 154 11.29 1.82 -3.68
C ALA A 154 10.09 1.38 -4.55
N LEU A 155 10.01 0.08 -4.85
CA LEU A 155 9.14 -0.49 -5.89
C LEU A 155 7.64 -0.47 -5.56
N GLY A 156 7.27 -0.11 -4.33
CA GLY A 156 5.87 0.03 -3.92
C GLY A 156 5.09 -1.30 -3.85
N ASN A 157 3.77 -1.21 -4.03
CA ASN A 157 2.87 -2.35 -4.07
C ASN A 157 2.68 -2.86 -5.50
N PHE A 158 2.59 -4.17 -5.64
CA PHE A 158 2.27 -4.83 -6.91
C PHE A 158 0.79 -5.18 -7.00
N PRO A 159 0.23 -5.29 -8.22
CA PRO A 159 -1.14 -5.80 -8.40
C PRO A 159 -1.36 -7.14 -7.68
N PRO A 160 -2.61 -7.45 -7.30
CA PRO A 160 -2.93 -8.76 -6.73
C PRO A 160 -2.50 -9.91 -7.67
N GLY A 161 -2.17 -11.05 -7.09
CA GLY A 161 -1.98 -12.28 -7.88
C GLY A 161 -3.29 -12.71 -8.55
N ASP A 162 -3.19 -13.37 -9.71
CA ASP A 162 -4.39 -13.81 -10.45
C ASP A 162 -5.27 -14.75 -9.63
N LEU A 163 -6.58 -14.52 -9.71
CA LEU A 163 -7.59 -15.37 -9.06
C LEU A 163 -7.78 -16.71 -9.77
N PHE A 164 -7.56 -16.73 -11.07
CA PHE A 164 -7.88 -17.85 -11.95
C PHE A 164 -6.67 -18.23 -12.83
N PRO A 165 -5.50 -18.55 -12.24
CA PRO A 165 -4.27 -18.77 -13.00
C PRO A 165 -4.37 -19.88 -14.04
N ASP A 166 -5.26 -20.86 -13.81
CA ASP A 166 -5.48 -22.00 -14.70
C ASP A 166 -6.55 -21.74 -15.78
N HIS A 167 -7.10 -20.50 -15.85
CA HIS A 167 -8.16 -20.09 -16.77
C HIS A 167 -7.74 -18.86 -17.60
N PRO A 168 -6.81 -19.00 -18.55
CA PRO A 168 -6.31 -17.88 -19.34
C PRO A 168 -7.41 -17.18 -20.15
N GLU A 169 -8.48 -17.89 -20.55
CA GLU A 169 -9.65 -17.34 -21.22
C GLU A 169 -10.39 -16.33 -20.33
N VAL A 170 -10.45 -16.55 -19.04
CA VAL A 170 -11.07 -15.64 -18.06
C VAL A 170 -10.15 -14.46 -17.79
N ILE A 171 -8.83 -14.70 -17.61
CA ILE A 171 -7.84 -13.64 -17.34
C ILE A 171 -7.82 -12.61 -18.49
N ASN A 172 -7.96 -13.06 -19.72
CA ASN A 172 -7.98 -12.20 -20.91
C ASN A 172 -9.37 -11.61 -21.25
N ALA A 173 -10.39 -11.96 -20.47
CA ALA A 173 -11.76 -11.45 -20.70
C ALA A 173 -11.84 -9.94 -20.39
N GLN A 174 -12.58 -9.20 -21.22
CA GLN A 174 -12.80 -7.77 -21.05
C GLN A 174 -13.43 -7.39 -19.70
N GLY A 175 -14.23 -8.31 -19.13
CA GLY A 175 -14.89 -8.11 -17.84
C GLY A 175 -14.04 -8.50 -16.61
N TYR A 176 -12.84 -9.06 -16.77
CA TYR A 176 -11.95 -9.38 -15.67
C TYR A 176 -10.92 -8.28 -15.42
N PHE A 177 -10.81 -7.84 -14.18
CA PHE A 177 -9.90 -6.79 -13.73
C PHE A 177 -8.94 -7.34 -12.67
N PRO A 178 -7.75 -7.83 -13.06
CA PRO A 178 -6.75 -8.34 -12.11
C PRO A 178 -6.16 -7.23 -11.24
N ASN A 179 -6.14 -5.99 -11.75
CA ASN A 179 -5.67 -4.81 -11.03
C ASN A 179 -6.85 -3.86 -10.74
N PRO A 180 -7.26 -3.68 -9.47
CA PRO A 180 -8.35 -2.81 -9.08
C PRO A 180 -7.98 -1.31 -9.11
N TRP A 181 -6.68 -0.99 -9.20
CA TRP A 181 -6.17 0.39 -9.18
C TRP A 181 -6.02 0.98 -10.59
N THR A 182 -7.04 0.78 -11.40
CA THR A 182 -7.10 1.29 -12.77
C THR A 182 -8.48 1.87 -13.06
N ASP A 183 -8.55 2.97 -13.82
CA ASP A 183 -9.80 3.59 -14.24
C ASP A 183 -10.67 2.70 -15.10
N ARG A 184 -10.07 1.73 -15.77
CA ARG A 184 -10.79 0.74 -16.58
C ARG A 184 -11.88 0.01 -15.77
N VAL A 185 -11.71 -0.09 -14.44
CA VAL A 185 -12.72 -0.65 -13.53
C VAL A 185 -14.05 0.11 -13.63
N TYR A 186 -13.98 1.44 -13.79
CA TYR A 186 -15.13 2.34 -13.86
C TYR A 186 -15.56 2.69 -15.28
N SER A 187 -14.83 2.23 -16.31
CA SER A 187 -15.16 2.51 -17.70
C SER A 187 -16.35 1.67 -18.18
N HIS A 188 -17.12 2.21 -19.12
CA HIS A 188 -18.23 1.53 -19.79
C HIS A 188 -19.26 0.91 -18.85
N LEU A 189 -19.59 1.60 -17.74
CA LEU A 189 -20.68 1.19 -16.85
C LEU A 189 -22.03 1.42 -17.54
N LYS A 190 -22.83 0.35 -17.70
CA LYS A 190 -24.16 0.40 -18.30
C LYS A 190 -25.25 0.73 -17.27
N GLY A 191 -24.95 0.58 -16.00
CA GLY A 191 -25.85 0.94 -14.91
C GLY A 191 -26.71 -0.20 -14.34
N ASP A 192 -26.82 -1.32 -15.05
CA ASP A 192 -27.61 -2.51 -14.67
C ASP A 192 -26.77 -3.78 -14.49
N GLU A 193 -25.44 -3.64 -14.56
CA GLU A 193 -24.50 -4.77 -14.46
C GLU A 193 -24.49 -5.38 -13.07
N ASN A 194 -24.19 -6.69 -13.03
CA ASN A 194 -23.75 -7.37 -11.80
C ASN A 194 -22.23 -7.32 -11.73
N ILE A 195 -21.68 -6.75 -10.67
CA ILE A 195 -20.24 -6.63 -10.43
C ILE A 195 -19.86 -7.49 -9.23
N LEU A 196 -18.82 -8.31 -9.40
CA LEU A 196 -18.21 -9.05 -8.30
C LEU A 196 -16.90 -8.38 -7.89
N LEU A 197 -16.79 -8.02 -6.61
CA LEU A 197 -15.54 -7.65 -5.96
C LEU A 197 -15.05 -8.85 -5.15
N VAL A 198 -13.92 -9.41 -5.53
CA VAL A 198 -13.32 -10.53 -4.79
C VAL A 198 -12.41 -9.95 -3.71
N GLY A 199 -12.92 -9.93 -2.48
CA GLY A 199 -12.35 -9.28 -1.32
C GLY A 199 -13.33 -8.33 -0.66
N THR A 200 -13.15 -8.08 0.65
CA THR A 200 -13.98 -7.17 1.46
C THR A 200 -13.14 -6.17 2.25
N GLY A 201 -11.85 -6.04 1.91
CA GLY A 201 -10.91 -5.11 2.56
C GLY A 201 -11.02 -3.69 1.98
N LEU A 202 -10.05 -2.83 2.37
CA LEU A 202 -10.00 -1.41 1.98
C LEU A 202 -10.12 -1.21 0.46
N THR A 203 -9.48 -2.05 -0.34
CA THR A 203 -9.54 -1.95 -1.81
C THR A 203 -10.95 -2.15 -2.35
N ALA A 204 -11.68 -3.14 -1.82
CA ALA A 204 -13.06 -3.38 -2.23
C ALA A 204 -13.99 -2.25 -1.80
N VAL A 205 -13.75 -1.67 -0.61
CA VAL A 205 -14.45 -0.46 -0.13
C VAL A 205 -14.21 0.71 -1.08
N ASP A 206 -12.96 0.99 -1.43
CA ASP A 206 -12.61 2.09 -2.36
C ASP A 206 -13.28 1.92 -3.73
N VAL A 207 -13.31 0.68 -4.26
CA VAL A 207 -13.99 0.38 -5.54
C VAL A 207 -15.50 0.57 -5.43
N ALA A 208 -16.14 0.09 -4.36
CA ALA A 208 -17.59 0.24 -4.18
C ALA A 208 -18.00 1.72 -4.03
N ILE A 209 -17.26 2.50 -3.24
CA ILE A 209 -17.47 3.95 -3.14
C ILE A 209 -17.27 4.61 -4.50
N GLY A 210 -16.22 4.24 -5.24
CA GLY A 210 -15.97 4.75 -6.59
C GLY A 210 -17.08 4.44 -7.59
N LEU A 211 -17.73 3.29 -7.50
CA LEU A 211 -18.92 2.94 -8.28
C LEU A 211 -20.14 3.78 -7.85
N LYS A 212 -20.38 3.91 -6.56
CA LYS A 212 -21.51 4.68 -6.00
C LYS A 212 -21.44 6.14 -6.40
N THR A 213 -20.27 6.76 -6.28
CA THR A 213 -20.06 8.18 -6.61
C THR A 213 -20.18 8.49 -8.11
N ARG A 214 -20.03 7.45 -8.96
CA ARG A 214 -20.31 7.52 -10.41
C ARG A 214 -21.75 7.16 -10.79
N ASN A 215 -22.65 7.18 -9.80
CA ASN A 215 -24.07 6.87 -9.97
C ASN A 215 -24.38 5.47 -10.54
N PHE A 216 -23.49 4.50 -10.32
CA PHE A 216 -23.77 3.11 -10.69
C PHE A 216 -25.03 2.61 -9.96
N LYS A 217 -25.96 1.99 -10.70
CA LYS A 217 -27.26 1.51 -10.18
C LYS A 217 -27.39 -0.01 -10.15
N GLY A 218 -26.44 -0.70 -10.80
CA GLY A 218 -26.41 -2.16 -10.83
C GLY A 218 -26.09 -2.79 -9.46
N LYS A 219 -26.02 -4.10 -9.42
CA LYS A 219 -25.76 -4.86 -8.20
C LYS A 219 -24.29 -5.11 -8.00
N ILE A 220 -23.83 -5.05 -6.77
CA ILE A 220 -22.45 -5.31 -6.37
C ILE A 220 -22.44 -6.45 -5.35
N SER A 221 -21.64 -7.48 -5.61
CA SER A 221 -21.36 -8.55 -4.65
C SER A 221 -19.93 -8.42 -4.15
N MET A 222 -19.72 -8.29 -2.85
CA MET A 222 -18.42 -8.37 -2.20
C MET A 222 -18.26 -9.74 -1.55
N LEU A 223 -17.39 -10.58 -2.08
CA LEU A 223 -17.17 -11.93 -1.55
C LEU A 223 -15.76 -12.11 -1.03
N SER A 224 -15.63 -12.60 0.19
CA SER A 224 -14.34 -12.99 0.76
C SER A 224 -14.48 -14.17 1.72
N ARG A 225 -13.34 -14.81 2.04
CA ARG A 225 -13.32 -15.98 2.93
C ARG A 225 -13.96 -15.77 4.31
N ARG A 226 -14.14 -14.53 4.76
CA ARG A 226 -14.74 -14.21 6.07
C ARG A 226 -15.93 -13.25 5.98
N GLY A 227 -16.17 -12.60 4.87
CA GLY A 227 -17.28 -11.69 4.65
C GLY A 227 -17.32 -10.48 5.60
N LYS A 228 -16.16 -10.01 6.09
CA LYS A 228 -16.09 -8.89 7.03
C LYS A 228 -15.52 -7.65 6.37
N LEU A 229 -16.18 -6.52 6.56
CA LEU A 229 -15.66 -5.20 6.21
C LEU A 229 -14.69 -4.66 7.26
N PRO A 230 -13.79 -3.74 6.89
CA PRO A 230 -13.08 -2.89 7.84
C PRO A 230 -14.09 -2.11 8.71
N LEU A 231 -13.74 -1.91 9.98
CA LEU A 231 -14.56 -1.15 10.90
C LEU A 231 -14.41 0.36 10.67
N PRO A 232 -15.40 1.19 11.02
CA PRO A 232 -15.24 2.65 10.95
C PRO A 232 -14.26 3.16 12.01
N HIS A 233 -13.64 4.30 11.73
CA HIS A 233 -12.92 5.07 12.72
C HIS A 233 -13.88 5.60 13.80
N ASP A 234 -13.40 5.61 15.04
CA ASP A 234 -13.95 6.40 16.13
C ASP A 234 -12.86 7.40 16.56
N LEU A 235 -13.13 8.67 16.38
CA LEU A 235 -12.22 9.77 16.70
C LEU A 235 -12.67 10.53 17.96
N SER A 236 -13.59 9.97 18.74
CA SER A 236 -14.15 10.61 19.95
C SER A 236 -13.11 10.82 21.05
N GLN A 237 -12.08 9.97 21.09
CA GLN A 237 -10.98 10.09 22.05
C GLN A 237 -9.62 9.89 21.36
N PRO A 238 -8.54 10.47 21.91
CA PRO A 238 -7.18 10.24 21.42
C PRO A 238 -6.75 8.78 21.66
N PRO A 239 -5.64 8.33 21.02
CA PRO A 239 -5.02 7.05 21.32
C PRO A 239 -4.72 6.91 22.81
N ALA A 240 -5.05 5.75 23.41
CA ALA A 240 -4.73 5.45 24.80
C ALA A 240 -3.22 5.30 24.99
N GLU A 241 -2.73 5.58 26.19
CA GLU A 241 -1.36 5.28 26.57
C GLU A 241 -1.25 3.78 26.88
N ILE A 242 -0.59 3.04 26.01
CA ILE A 242 -0.38 1.59 26.14
C ILE A 242 1.11 1.32 26.24
N ALA A 243 1.51 0.58 27.27
CA ALA A 243 2.91 0.18 27.42
C ALA A 243 3.30 -0.94 26.45
N ASP A 244 4.58 -0.98 26.05
CA ASP A 244 5.10 -2.11 25.28
C ASP A 244 5.02 -3.40 26.13
N PRO A 245 4.32 -4.46 25.65
CA PRO A 245 4.15 -5.68 26.43
C PRO A 245 5.43 -6.53 26.54
N GLY A 246 6.53 -6.13 25.91
CA GLY A 246 7.72 -6.96 25.77
C GLY A 246 7.51 -8.11 24.79
N TYR A 247 8.21 -9.24 25.00
CA TYR A 247 8.00 -10.44 24.19
C TYR A 247 6.76 -11.20 24.69
N LEU A 248 5.84 -11.40 23.79
CA LEU A 248 4.69 -12.29 23.91
C LEU A 248 4.55 -13.09 22.60
N SER A 249 4.14 -14.36 22.68
CA SER A 249 3.77 -15.11 21.49
C SER A 249 2.61 -14.43 20.76
N PRO A 250 2.39 -14.65 19.44
CA PRO A 250 1.26 -14.04 18.73
C PRO A 250 -0.09 -14.28 19.40
N ARG A 251 -0.32 -15.46 19.96
CA ARG A 251 -1.55 -15.79 20.67
C ARG A 251 -1.68 -14.98 21.98
N ASP A 252 -0.60 -14.89 22.73
CA ASP A 252 -0.60 -14.18 24.00
C ASP A 252 -0.65 -12.66 23.81
N THR A 253 -0.07 -12.14 22.72
CA THR A 253 -0.23 -10.74 22.30
C THR A 253 -1.71 -10.40 22.08
N PHE A 254 -2.48 -11.27 21.42
CA PHE A 254 -3.93 -11.05 21.25
C PHE A 254 -4.73 -11.17 22.54
N ARG A 255 -4.33 -12.05 23.45
CA ARG A 255 -4.93 -12.12 24.80
C ARG A 255 -4.64 -10.86 25.59
N TRP A 256 -3.38 -10.44 25.61
CA TRP A 256 -2.97 -9.20 26.25
C TRP A 256 -3.77 -8.02 25.70
N LEU A 257 -3.84 -7.84 24.36
CA LEU A 257 -4.61 -6.78 23.73
C LEU A 257 -6.10 -6.81 24.12
N THR A 258 -6.70 -8.01 24.20
CA THR A 258 -8.09 -8.17 24.64
C THR A 258 -8.26 -7.74 26.11
N ASN A 259 -7.27 -8.01 26.94
CA ASN A 259 -7.28 -7.60 28.36
C ASN A 259 -7.09 -6.09 28.49
N GLU A 260 -6.19 -5.48 27.69
CA GLU A 260 -6.03 -4.02 27.63
C GLU A 260 -7.36 -3.33 27.27
N ILE A 261 -8.06 -3.82 26.22
CA ILE A 261 -9.36 -3.29 25.83
C ILE A 261 -10.38 -3.42 26.98
N ARG A 262 -10.36 -4.52 27.74
CA ARG A 262 -11.30 -4.75 28.85
C ARG A 262 -10.96 -3.92 30.09
N SER A 263 -9.69 -3.66 30.35
CA SER A 263 -9.24 -2.86 31.50
C SER A 263 -9.52 -1.37 31.32
N HIS A 264 -9.52 -0.88 30.09
CA HIS A 264 -9.80 0.51 29.74
C HIS A 264 -11.31 0.74 29.53
N LYS A 265 -12.12 0.50 30.57
CA LYS A 265 -13.60 0.52 30.46
C LYS A 265 -14.19 1.84 29.96
N GLU A 266 -13.55 2.96 30.31
CA GLU A 266 -13.99 4.32 29.92
C GLU A 266 -13.42 4.77 28.57
N THR A 267 -12.53 3.97 27.97
CA THR A 267 -11.86 4.29 26.70
C THR A 267 -12.43 3.42 25.60
N PRO A 268 -12.91 4.00 24.49
CA PRO A 268 -13.34 3.23 23.32
C PRO A 268 -12.24 2.29 22.83
N TRP A 269 -12.58 1.06 22.53
CA TRP A 269 -11.60 0.06 22.06
C TRP A 269 -10.76 0.55 20.85
N PRO A 270 -11.25 1.42 19.91
CA PRO A 270 -10.41 1.95 18.85
C PRO A 270 -9.25 2.79 19.34
N SER A 271 -9.43 3.57 20.42
CA SER A 271 -8.37 4.37 21.04
C SER A 271 -7.29 3.48 21.66
N VAL A 272 -7.67 2.34 22.27
CA VAL A 272 -6.72 1.33 22.76
C VAL A 272 -5.94 0.71 21.61
N MET A 273 -6.62 0.36 20.49
CA MET A 273 -5.97 -0.15 19.28
C MET A 273 -5.02 0.85 18.63
N ASP A 274 -5.32 2.14 18.69
CA ASP A 274 -4.42 3.19 18.21
C ASP A 274 -3.22 3.40 19.14
N GLY A 275 -3.40 3.22 20.43
CA GLY A 275 -2.33 3.26 21.43
C GLY A 275 -1.27 2.17 21.25
N ILE A 276 -1.62 1.02 20.67
CA ILE A 276 -0.66 -0.06 20.42
C ILE A 276 0.23 0.19 19.19
N ARG A 277 -0.14 1.14 18.33
CA ARG A 277 0.55 1.41 17.06
C ARG A 277 2.06 1.66 17.20
N PRO A 278 2.56 2.42 18.18
CA PRO A 278 4.00 2.61 18.38
C PRO A 278 4.78 1.32 18.62
N HIS A 279 4.11 0.30 19.13
CA HIS A 279 4.71 -0.98 19.51
C HIS A 279 4.58 -2.07 18.43
N THR A 280 3.77 -1.86 17.40
CA THR A 280 3.47 -2.89 16.39
C THR A 280 4.73 -3.46 15.74
N GLN A 281 5.66 -2.58 15.32
CA GLN A 281 6.90 -3.03 14.68
C GLN A 281 7.84 -3.75 15.65
N SER A 282 7.94 -3.30 16.92
CA SER A 282 8.77 -3.95 17.94
C SER A 282 8.22 -5.32 18.31
N ILE A 283 6.89 -5.47 18.45
CA ILE A 283 6.23 -6.75 18.67
C ILE A 283 6.53 -7.71 17.50
N TRP A 284 6.35 -7.26 16.26
CA TRP A 284 6.63 -8.06 15.07
C TRP A 284 8.08 -8.50 14.95
N LYS A 285 9.04 -7.64 15.24
CA LYS A 285 10.49 -7.95 15.20
C LYS A 285 10.90 -9.04 16.19
N ARG A 286 10.23 -9.12 17.34
CA ARG A 286 10.51 -10.12 18.38
C ARG A 286 10.04 -11.52 18.00
N TRP A 287 9.07 -11.64 17.06
CA TRP A 287 8.57 -12.93 16.62
C TRP A 287 9.54 -13.62 15.66
N ASN A 288 9.77 -14.91 15.88
CA ASN A 288 10.46 -15.75 14.92
C ASN A 288 9.58 -16.06 13.68
N TRP A 289 10.14 -16.77 12.69
CA TRP A 289 9.42 -17.03 11.45
C TRP A 289 8.20 -17.94 11.62
N GLU A 290 8.22 -18.91 12.53
CA GLU A 290 7.06 -19.77 12.80
C GLU A 290 5.92 -19.00 13.49
N GLU A 291 6.26 -18.09 14.39
CA GLU A 291 5.30 -17.19 15.04
C GLU A 291 4.67 -16.23 14.02
N LYS A 292 5.48 -15.66 13.13
CA LYS A 292 5.00 -14.84 12.01
C LYS A 292 4.07 -15.64 11.09
N LYS A 293 4.41 -16.88 10.74
CA LYS A 293 3.52 -17.78 9.97
C LYS A 293 2.21 -18.06 10.70
N TYR A 294 2.27 -18.30 12.01
CA TYR A 294 1.06 -18.52 12.84
C TYR A 294 0.14 -17.28 12.78
N PHE A 295 0.71 -16.08 13.02
CA PHE A 295 -0.04 -14.83 12.90
C PHE A 295 -0.69 -14.68 11.52
N MET A 296 0.06 -14.87 10.44
CA MET A 296 -0.43 -14.75 9.07
C MET A 296 -1.60 -15.69 8.77
N ARG A 297 -1.54 -16.92 9.28
CA ARG A 297 -2.59 -17.94 9.03
C ARG A 297 -3.83 -17.75 9.90
N ARG A 298 -3.68 -17.32 11.15
CA ARG A 298 -4.73 -17.36 12.18
C ARG A 298 -5.25 -16.01 12.62
N LEU A 299 -4.39 -14.99 12.71
CA LEU A 299 -4.68 -13.74 13.41
C LEU A 299 -4.72 -12.54 12.49
N ARG A 300 -4.00 -12.57 11.37
CA ARG A 300 -3.87 -11.44 10.43
C ARG A 300 -5.21 -10.80 10.06
N GLN A 301 -6.22 -11.59 9.72
CA GLN A 301 -7.49 -11.03 9.28
C GLN A 301 -8.29 -10.35 10.40
N ILE A 302 -8.13 -10.83 11.65
CA ILE A 302 -8.71 -10.16 12.82
C ILE A 302 -8.02 -8.82 13.00
N TRP A 303 -6.68 -8.83 12.95
CA TRP A 303 -5.86 -7.62 13.02
C TRP A 303 -6.26 -6.61 11.95
N GLU A 304 -6.34 -7.03 10.69
CA GLU A 304 -6.67 -6.13 9.57
C GLU A 304 -8.03 -5.47 9.71
N VAL A 305 -9.06 -6.17 10.18
CA VAL A 305 -10.41 -5.62 10.39
C VAL A 305 -10.43 -4.53 11.47
N VAL A 306 -9.74 -4.76 12.59
CA VAL A 306 -9.77 -3.81 13.72
C VAL A 306 -8.75 -2.69 13.58
N ARG A 307 -7.66 -2.93 12.84
CA ARG A 307 -6.54 -2.00 12.69
C ARG A 307 -6.64 -1.09 11.48
N HIS A 308 -7.04 -1.64 10.32
CA HIS A 308 -7.17 -0.90 9.08
C HIS A 308 -8.61 -0.43 8.89
N ARG A 309 -8.97 0.65 9.58
CA ARG A 309 -10.33 1.20 9.61
C ARG A 309 -10.60 2.13 8.43
N ILE A 310 -11.87 2.42 8.19
CA ILE A 310 -12.37 3.32 7.15
C ILE A 310 -13.01 4.57 7.78
N PRO A 311 -13.12 5.70 7.05
CA PRO A 311 -13.92 6.83 7.49
C PRO A 311 -15.35 6.42 7.82
N ALA A 312 -15.96 7.05 8.84
CA ALA A 312 -17.35 6.79 9.22
C ALA A 312 -18.32 7.07 8.06
N GLU A 313 -18.06 8.10 7.26
CA GLU A 313 -18.81 8.41 6.04
C GLU A 313 -18.76 7.26 5.02
N SER A 314 -17.58 6.68 4.79
CA SER A 314 -17.44 5.51 3.91
C SER A 314 -18.27 4.32 4.40
N SER A 315 -18.29 4.09 5.71
CA SER A 315 -19.12 3.05 6.32
C SER A 315 -20.61 3.34 6.13
N SER A 316 -21.05 4.61 6.29
CA SER A 316 -22.44 5.03 6.04
C SER A 316 -22.86 4.77 4.60
N ILE A 317 -22.04 5.15 3.62
CA ILE A 317 -22.30 4.91 2.18
C ILE A 317 -22.48 3.42 1.92
N LEU A 318 -21.61 2.56 2.45
CA LEU A 318 -21.75 1.10 2.27
C LEU A 318 -23.04 0.58 2.91
N ASN A 319 -23.41 1.05 4.10
CA ASN A 319 -24.64 0.65 4.78
C ASN A 319 -25.89 1.08 3.97
N GLU A 320 -25.89 2.28 3.40
CA GLU A 320 -26.95 2.73 2.50
C GLU A 320 -27.09 1.82 1.28
N MET A 321 -25.97 1.41 0.67
CA MET A 321 -25.97 0.49 -0.47
C MET A 321 -26.51 -0.90 -0.08
N VAL A 322 -26.17 -1.39 1.12
CA VAL A 322 -26.70 -2.67 1.64
C VAL A 322 -28.20 -2.56 1.89
N ASN A 323 -28.67 -1.51 2.55
CA ASN A 323 -30.09 -1.28 2.83
C ASN A 323 -30.92 -1.13 1.55
N ALA A 324 -30.33 -0.55 0.50
CA ALA A 324 -30.95 -0.44 -0.83
C ALA A 324 -30.87 -1.74 -1.66
N SER A 325 -30.35 -2.83 -1.09
CA SER A 325 -30.09 -4.10 -1.80
C SER A 325 -29.21 -3.96 -3.06
N GLN A 326 -28.43 -2.90 -3.13
CA GLN A 326 -27.44 -2.65 -4.19
C GLN A 326 -26.14 -3.39 -3.91
N LEU A 327 -25.73 -3.51 -2.65
CA LEU A 327 -24.52 -4.18 -2.20
C LEU A 327 -24.86 -5.40 -1.35
N VAL A 328 -24.30 -6.56 -1.73
CA VAL A 328 -24.34 -7.79 -0.93
C VAL A 328 -22.93 -8.13 -0.47
N ILE A 329 -22.77 -8.40 0.83
CA ILE A 329 -21.48 -8.79 1.42
C ILE A 329 -21.62 -10.22 1.91
N GLY A 330 -20.72 -11.10 1.43
CA GLY A 330 -20.82 -12.53 1.71
C GLY A 330 -19.50 -13.16 2.12
N LYS A 331 -19.63 -14.19 3.00
CA LYS A 331 -18.55 -15.13 3.28
C LYS A 331 -18.54 -16.17 2.18
N ALA A 332 -17.46 -16.26 1.40
CA ALA A 332 -17.35 -17.23 0.32
C ALA A 332 -15.90 -17.53 -0.01
N LYS A 333 -15.62 -18.75 -0.45
CA LYS A 333 -14.37 -19.16 -1.08
C LYS A 333 -14.63 -19.23 -2.58
N ILE A 334 -13.99 -18.36 -3.34
CA ILE A 334 -13.96 -18.43 -4.81
C ILE A 334 -13.19 -19.67 -5.22
N ASN A 335 -13.76 -20.50 -6.10
CA ASN A 335 -13.17 -21.77 -6.54
C ASN A 335 -12.64 -21.70 -7.97
N SER A 336 -13.46 -21.23 -8.92
CA SER A 336 -13.12 -21.17 -10.34
C SER A 336 -14.02 -20.16 -11.07
N ALA A 337 -13.73 -19.91 -12.33
CA ALA A 337 -14.57 -19.14 -13.22
C ALA A 337 -14.47 -19.68 -14.65
N LYS A 338 -15.47 -19.36 -15.47
CA LYS A 338 -15.43 -19.62 -16.92
C LYS A 338 -16.13 -18.50 -17.68
N LEU A 339 -15.86 -18.41 -18.97
CA LEU A 339 -16.58 -17.48 -19.84
C LEU A 339 -18.06 -17.88 -19.96
N HIS A 340 -18.93 -16.89 -20.01
CA HIS A 340 -20.35 -17.00 -20.25
C HIS A 340 -20.79 -15.96 -21.30
N ALA A 341 -21.86 -16.23 -22.04
CA ALA A 341 -22.35 -15.31 -23.10
C ALA A 341 -22.60 -13.88 -22.58
N ASN A 342 -23.02 -13.74 -21.32
CA ASN A 342 -23.34 -12.46 -20.68
C ASN A 342 -22.29 -11.97 -19.68
N GLY A 343 -21.05 -12.49 -19.72
CA GLY A 343 -19.99 -12.07 -18.80
C GLY A 343 -19.10 -13.23 -18.33
N ILE A 344 -18.79 -13.28 -17.04
CA ILE A 344 -17.98 -14.31 -16.41
C ILE A 344 -18.83 -15.04 -15.38
N GLU A 345 -18.98 -16.35 -15.52
CA GLU A 345 -19.60 -17.19 -14.49
C GLU A 345 -18.54 -17.59 -13.47
N VAL A 346 -18.77 -17.18 -12.23
CA VAL A 346 -17.87 -17.47 -11.10
C VAL A 346 -18.53 -18.50 -10.20
N PHE A 347 -17.73 -19.45 -9.73
CA PHE A 347 -18.14 -20.52 -8.81
C PHE A 347 -17.52 -20.29 -7.44
N TRP A 348 -18.32 -20.40 -6.38
CA TRP A 348 -17.87 -20.28 -5.00
C TRP A 348 -18.56 -21.24 -4.05
N THR A 349 -17.98 -21.43 -2.88
CA THR A 349 -18.55 -22.20 -1.78
C THR A 349 -18.70 -21.32 -0.56
N ASP A 350 -19.83 -21.41 0.12
CA ASP A 350 -20.08 -20.81 1.43
C ASP A 350 -20.58 -21.86 2.44
N ASP A 351 -21.11 -21.40 3.58
CA ASP A 351 -21.64 -22.31 4.61
C ASP A 351 -22.92 -23.05 4.18
N ASN A 352 -23.58 -22.62 3.08
CA ASN A 352 -24.81 -23.21 2.53
C ASN A 352 -24.53 -24.14 1.33
N GLY A 353 -23.29 -24.24 0.89
CA GLY A 353 -22.89 -25.14 -0.21
C GLY A 353 -22.24 -24.44 -1.40
N ASN A 354 -22.37 -25.06 -2.57
CA ASN A 354 -21.81 -24.57 -3.82
C ASN A 354 -22.79 -23.65 -4.55
N HIS A 355 -22.27 -22.56 -5.07
CA HIS A 355 -23.02 -21.54 -5.79
C HIS A 355 -22.32 -21.13 -7.07
N SER A 356 -23.06 -20.55 -8.01
CA SER A 356 -22.50 -19.82 -9.14
C SER A 356 -23.31 -18.56 -9.43
N GLY A 357 -22.68 -17.63 -10.16
CA GLY A 357 -23.34 -16.42 -10.64
C GLY A 357 -22.59 -15.81 -11.81
N VAL A 358 -23.33 -15.12 -12.69
CA VAL A 358 -22.78 -14.45 -13.86
C VAL A 358 -22.61 -12.97 -13.56
N PHE A 359 -21.40 -12.46 -13.79
CA PHE A 359 -21.01 -11.08 -13.55
C PHE A 359 -20.43 -10.45 -14.82
N GLN A 360 -20.87 -9.23 -15.12
CA GLN A 360 -20.32 -8.46 -16.24
C GLN A 360 -18.93 -7.93 -15.94
N LYS A 361 -18.62 -7.71 -14.64
CA LYS A 361 -17.29 -7.36 -14.19
C LYS A 361 -16.91 -8.19 -12.96
N VAL A 362 -15.70 -8.71 -12.96
CA VAL A 362 -15.05 -9.39 -11.81
C VAL A 362 -13.77 -8.64 -11.50
N ILE A 363 -13.70 -8.06 -10.30
CA ILE A 363 -12.60 -7.17 -9.89
C ILE A 363 -11.84 -7.82 -8.73
N ASN A 364 -10.55 -8.00 -8.91
CA ASN A 364 -9.68 -8.61 -7.91
C ASN A 364 -9.28 -7.60 -6.82
N CYS A 365 -9.98 -7.61 -5.71
CA CYS A 365 -9.74 -6.77 -4.54
C CYS A 365 -9.05 -7.51 -3.38
N THR A 366 -8.28 -8.58 -3.65
CA THR A 366 -7.63 -9.42 -2.62
C THR A 366 -6.43 -8.77 -1.95
N GLY A 367 -6.04 -7.58 -2.40
CA GLY A 367 -4.89 -6.83 -1.91
C GLY A 367 -3.60 -7.10 -2.71
N PRO A 368 -2.55 -6.32 -2.47
CA PRO A 368 -1.32 -6.39 -3.25
C PRO A 368 -0.61 -7.74 -3.09
N GLU A 369 0.03 -8.20 -4.17
CA GLU A 369 0.97 -9.31 -4.09
C GLU A 369 2.20 -8.87 -3.30
N SER A 370 2.46 -9.56 -2.21
CA SER A 370 3.63 -9.32 -1.35
C SER A 370 4.70 -10.40 -1.44
N ASN A 371 4.39 -11.50 -2.13
CA ASN A 371 5.36 -12.55 -2.39
C ASN A 371 6.21 -12.19 -3.62
N TYR A 372 7.38 -11.62 -3.38
CA TYR A 372 8.27 -11.14 -4.42
C TYR A 372 8.80 -12.26 -5.35
N ARG A 373 8.69 -13.55 -4.97
CA ARG A 373 8.95 -14.68 -5.87
C ARG A 373 7.97 -14.76 -7.06
N LYS A 374 6.77 -14.16 -6.89
CA LYS A 374 5.72 -14.11 -7.92
C LYS A 374 5.76 -12.86 -8.77
N VAL A 375 6.54 -11.87 -8.36
CA VAL A 375 6.64 -10.57 -9.03
C VAL A 375 7.62 -10.68 -10.20
N LYS A 376 7.11 -10.46 -11.41
CA LYS A 376 7.90 -10.53 -12.64
C LYS A 376 8.47 -9.15 -13.00
N LEU A 377 9.50 -8.71 -12.26
CA LEU A 377 10.26 -7.51 -12.62
C LEU A 377 11.71 -7.89 -12.95
N PRO A 378 12.27 -7.38 -14.07
CA PRO A 378 13.64 -7.69 -14.50
C PRO A 378 14.69 -7.44 -13.40
N VAL A 379 14.63 -6.30 -12.73
CA VAL A 379 15.57 -5.92 -11.67
C VAL A 379 15.53 -6.88 -10.48
N LEU A 380 14.33 -7.38 -10.10
CA LEU A 380 14.23 -8.35 -9.01
C LEU A 380 14.79 -9.71 -9.39
N ALA A 381 14.45 -10.21 -10.59
CA ALA A 381 15.01 -11.45 -11.11
C ALA A 381 16.54 -11.37 -11.17
N ASN A 382 17.07 -10.28 -11.73
CA ASN A 382 18.50 -10.06 -11.83
C ASN A 382 19.21 -10.05 -10.46
N LEU A 383 18.64 -9.41 -9.44
CA LEU A 383 19.23 -9.38 -8.10
C LEU A 383 19.18 -10.75 -7.40
N VAL A 384 18.10 -11.50 -7.60
CA VAL A 384 17.97 -12.87 -7.08
C VAL A 384 18.98 -13.80 -7.75
N ASP A 385 19.12 -13.74 -9.09
CA ASP A 385 20.04 -14.57 -9.86
C ASP A 385 21.52 -14.32 -9.47
N GLN A 386 21.85 -13.11 -9.08
CA GLN A 386 23.18 -12.76 -8.56
C GLN A 386 23.37 -13.11 -7.06
N GLY A 387 22.33 -13.58 -6.37
CA GLY A 387 22.36 -13.79 -4.93
C GLY A 387 22.44 -12.52 -4.10
N LEU A 388 22.17 -11.36 -4.69
CA LEU A 388 22.21 -10.04 -4.02
C LEU A 388 20.90 -9.68 -3.31
N LEU A 389 19.84 -10.48 -3.48
CA LEU A 389 18.54 -10.32 -2.86
C LEU A 389 17.95 -11.68 -2.50
N VAL A 390 17.44 -11.79 -1.29
CA VAL A 390 16.75 -12.98 -0.81
C VAL A 390 15.30 -12.63 -0.44
N ASN A 391 14.37 -13.45 -0.96
CA ASN A 391 12.97 -13.36 -0.57
C ASN A 391 12.78 -13.92 0.84
N ASP A 392 11.89 -13.31 1.63
CA ASP A 392 11.56 -13.81 2.96
C ASP A 392 10.85 -15.18 2.93
N PRO A 393 10.93 -15.98 4.01
CA PRO A 393 10.38 -17.35 4.03
C PRO A 393 8.84 -17.42 4.09
N ILE A 394 8.15 -16.30 4.35
CA ILE A 394 6.68 -16.28 4.52
C ILE A 394 5.93 -15.52 3.41
N GLY A 395 6.65 -14.99 2.41
CA GLY A 395 6.08 -14.33 1.24
C GLY A 395 5.48 -12.96 1.54
N LEU A 396 6.16 -12.14 2.35
CA LEU A 396 5.73 -10.77 2.71
C LEU A 396 6.65 -9.67 2.16
N GLY A 397 7.79 -10.03 1.58
CA GLY A 397 8.76 -9.06 1.10
C GLY A 397 10.11 -9.70 0.81
N ILE A 398 11.15 -8.97 1.12
CA ILE A 398 12.54 -9.42 1.01
C ILE A 398 13.22 -9.39 2.37
N LEU A 399 14.35 -10.10 2.50
CA LEU A 399 15.19 -10.00 3.69
C LEU A 399 16.04 -8.73 3.62
N CYS A 400 15.97 -7.94 4.69
CA CYS A 400 16.78 -6.74 4.85
C CYS A 400 17.06 -6.51 6.35
N THR A 401 18.01 -5.64 6.65
CA THR A 401 18.21 -5.16 8.02
C THR A 401 17.03 -4.28 8.47
N PRO A 402 16.87 -4.00 9.77
CA PRO A 402 15.86 -3.07 10.26
C PRO A 402 15.92 -1.68 9.61
N GLU A 403 17.08 -1.23 9.18
CA GLU A 403 17.33 0.07 8.53
C GLU A 403 17.04 0.03 7.02
N GLY A 404 16.93 -1.18 6.43
CA GLY A 404 16.59 -1.37 5.03
C GLY A 404 17.75 -1.73 4.11
N LYS A 405 18.94 -2.12 4.62
CA LYS A 405 19.99 -2.72 3.79
C LYS A 405 19.53 -4.11 3.33
N ILE A 406 19.59 -4.38 2.04
CA ILE A 406 19.19 -5.68 1.47
C ILE A 406 20.21 -6.74 1.89
N LEU A 407 19.73 -7.92 2.25
CA LEU A 407 20.57 -9.06 2.58
C LEU A 407 20.79 -9.96 1.36
N ASP A 408 22.03 -10.43 1.19
CA ASP A 408 22.43 -11.39 0.16
C ASP A 408 22.09 -12.85 0.54
N ALA A 409 22.44 -13.79 -0.32
CA ALA A 409 22.23 -15.24 -0.12
C ALA A 409 22.95 -15.80 1.11
N ASN A 410 23.95 -15.10 1.65
CA ASN A 410 24.67 -15.46 2.88
C ASN A 410 24.10 -14.78 4.12
N ASN A 411 22.98 -14.05 3.99
CA ASN A 411 22.38 -13.17 5.01
C ASN A 411 23.29 -11.99 5.42
N GLU A 412 24.22 -11.58 4.55
CA GLU A 412 25.08 -10.43 4.80
C GLU A 412 24.51 -9.17 4.13
N PRO A 413 24.62 -7.98 4.77
CA PRO A 413 24.17 -6.73 4.18
C PRO A 413 24.96 -6.39 2.90
N VAL A 414 24.22 -6.15 1.82
CA VAL A 414 24.84 -5.71 0.54
C VAL A 414 25.17 -4.24 0.63
N ASN A 415 26.47 -3.91 0.59
CA ASN A 415 26.90 -2.52 0.66
C ASN A 415 26.32 -1.70 -0.51
N GLY A 416 25.74 -0.54 -0.20
CA GLY A 416 25.16 0.38 -1.17
C GLY A 416 23.76 -0.03 -1.68
N LEU A 417 23.21 -1.20 -1.33
CA LEU A 417 21.90 -1.65 -1.81
C LEU A 417 20.84 -1.61 -0.69
N TRP A 418 19.78 -0.83 -0.92
CA TRP A 418 18.76 -0.53 0.06
C TRP A 418 17.36 -0.83 -0.47
N CYS A 419 16.42 -1.03 0.43
CA CYS A 419 14.99 -1.12 0.10
C CYS A 419 14.15 -0.28 1.05
N MET A 420 12.97 0.13 0.57
CA MET A 420 12.03 0.94 1.30
C MET A 420 10.57 0.53 1.06
N GLY A 421 9.72 0.84 2.02
CA GLY A 421 8.28 0.68 1.90
C GLY A 421 7.81 -0.78 1.97
N PRO A 422 6.84 -1.20 1.12
CA PRO A 422 6.22 -2.53 1.20
C PRO A 422 7.20 -3.71 1.13
N MET A 423 8.37 -3.53 0.51
CA MET A 423 9.43 -4.55 0.44
C MET A 423 9.92 -4.99 1.82
N ARG A 424 9.87 -4.10 2.83
CA ARG A 424 10.31 -4.33 4.21
C ARG A 424 9.26 -5.00 5.09
N LYS A 425 8.10 -5.38 4.54
CA LYS A 425 6.95 -5.90 5.32
C LYS A 425 7.29 -7.16 6.11
N ALA A 426 8.17 -8.04 5.59
CA ALA A 426 8.64 -9.23 6.30
C ALA A 426 9.37 -8.88 7.60
N VAL A 427 10.08 -7.75 7.64
CA VAL A 427 10.90 -7.29 8.76
C VAL A 427 10.11 -6.36 9.70
N LEU A 428 9.28 -5.47 9.16
CA LEU A 428 8.62 -4.40 9.93
C LEU A 428 7.11 -4.56 10.09
N TRP A 429 6.43 -5.40 9.30
CA TRP A 429 4.98 -5.59 9.22
C TRP A 429 4.24 -4.32 8.76
N GLU A 430 4.04 -3.32 9.63
CA GLU A 430 3.47 -2.03 9.25
C GLU A 430 4.56 -1.13 8.65
N THR A 431 4.54 -1.00 7.31
CA THR A 431 5.56 -0.30 6.53
C THR A 431 4.98 0.30 5.24
N THR A 432 3.68 0.60 5.21
CA THR A 432 2.98 1.11 4.02
C THR A 432 2.27 2.44 4.26
N ALA A 433 2.03 2.83 5.51
CA ALA A 433 1.42 4.11 5.81
C ALA A 433 2.46 5.24 5.83
N ILE A 434 2.04 6.45 5.47
CA ILE A 434 2.90 7.63 5.35
C ILE A 434 3.73 7.90 6.62
N ARG A 435 3.13 7.67 7.78
CA ARG A 435 3.78 7.92 9.08
C ARG A 435 5.05 7.07 9.26
N GLU A 436 4.97 5.79 8.90
CA GLU A 436 6.10 4.87 8.95
C GLU A 436 7.08 5.13 7.79
N LEU A 437 6.56 5.42 6.59
CA LEU A 437 7.38 5.65 5.40
C LEU A 437 8.25 6.91 5.52
N ARG A 438 7.73 8.02 6.05
CA ARG A 438 8.52 9.26 6.20
C ARG A 438 9.67 9.10 7.20
N LEU A 439 9.47 8.31 8.27
CA LEU A 439 10.52 7.99 9.24
C LEU A 439 11.59 7.10 8.61
N GLN A 440 11.18 6.07 7.87
CA GLN A 440 12.11 5.21 7.12
C GLN A 440 12.93 6.00 6.10
N ALA A 441 12.31 6.96 5.40
CA ALA A 441 13.00 7.79 4.41
C ALA A 441 14.05 8.68 5.06
N LYS A 442 13.73 9.28 6.22
CA LYS A 442 14.68 10.10 6.98
C LYS A 442 15.86 9.26 7.47
N GLU A 443 15.57 8.12 8.13
CA GLU A 443 16.62 7.21 8.61
C GLU A 443 17.54 6.74 7.47
N LEU A 444 16.96 6.35 6.33
CA LEU A 444 17.73 5.93 5.17
C LEU A 444 18.57 7.08 4.59
N ALA A 445 18.02 8.28 4.48
CA ALA A 445 18.74 9.45 4.01
C ALA A 445 19.95 9.78 4.92
N ASP A 446 19.76 9.74 6.23
CA ASP A 446 20.84 9.97 7.21
C ASP A 446 21.96 8.92 7.06
N LEU A 447 21.62 7.66 6.80
CA LEU A 447 22.59 6.56 6.64
C LEU A 447 23.36 6.59 5.32
N VAL A 448 22.74 6.98 4.20
CA VAL A 448 23.44 7.04 2.90
C VAL A 448 24.33 8.28 2.76
N THR A 449 24.12 9.29 3.60
CA THR A 449 24.92 10.52 3.62
C THR A 449 26.16 10.42 4.51
N GLN A 450 26.19 9.51 5.51
CA GLN A 450 27.36 9.19 6.33
C GLN A 450 28.47 8.52 5.50
#